data_7a6eec6d661125462c1a342b4bdf4eb2
#
_entry.id   7a6eec6d661125462c1a342b4bdf4eb2
#
_cell.length_a   1.000
_cell.length_b   1.000
_cell.length_c   1.000
_cell.angle_alpha   90.00
_cell.angle_beta   90.00
_cell.angle_gamma   90.00
#
_symmetry.space_group_name_H-M   'P 1'
#
loop_
_entity.id
_entity.type
_entity.pdbx_description
1 polymer ?
#
loop_
_entity_poly.entity_id
_entity_poly.type
_entity_poly.pdbx_seq_one_letter_code
_entity_poly.pdbx_strand_id
1 'polypeptide(L)'
;MKFSDGYWLTQPGYDLFYASVPYEIDVSEHAIHVLATQVLNSRGDTLQGPVLDVYFSSDLENTIRVKVEHYRGARKKGPEYQLYAQEGFAPTTMETDEYAELISGKTRVRIHKGNAWLI
;
A
#
# COMPACT_ATOMS: atom_id res chain seq x y z
N MET A 1 22.54 6.65 7.97
CA MET A 1 21.97 5.61 7.08
C MET A 1 21.42 4.48 7.91
N LYS A 2 20.33 3.85 7.47
CA LYS A 2 19.72 2.70 8.15
C LYS A 2 20.44 1.38 7.84
N PHE A 3 21.24 1.34 6.78
CA PHE A 3 21.94 0.15 6.29
C PHE A 3 23.44 0.39 6.31
N SER A 4 24.23 -0.68 6.50
CA SER A 4 25.68 -0.67 6.45
C SER A 4 26.19 -1.37 5.19
N ASP A 5 27.28 -0.85 4.63
CA ASP A 5 28.15 -1.49 3.61
C ASP A 5 27.45 -2.10 2.40
N GLY A 6 26.32 -1.55 1.97
CA GLY A 6 25.60 -2.02 0.79
C GLY A 6 24.98 -3.41 0.86
N TYR A 7 25.06 -4.10 1.99
CA TYR A 7 24.50 -5.44 2.18
C TYR A 7 23.07 -5.45 2.71
N TRP A 8 22.40 -4.33 2.74
CA TRP A 8 21.06 -4.20 3.28
C TRP A 8 20.94 -4.65 4.75
N LEU A 9 22.05 -4.67 5.45
CA LEU A 9 22.09 -4.99 6.86
C LEU A 9 21.61 -3.79 7.69
N THR A 10 20.80 -4.05 8.69
CA THR A 10 20.34 -3.03 9.61
C THR A 10 21.47 -2.61 10.54
N GLN A 11 21.71 -1.32 10.67
CA GLN A 11 22.65 -0.81 11.67
C GLN A 11 22.10 -1.01 13.09
N PRO A 12 22.97 -1.16 14.11
CA PRO A 12 22.52 -1.23 15.49
C PRO A 12 21.62 -0.05 15.88
N GLY A 13 20.53 -0.32 16.60
CA GLY A 13 19.54 0.68 17.00
C GLY A 13 18.43 0.96 15.99
N TYR A 14 18.36 0.19 14.91
CA TYR A 14 17.23 0.22 13.96
C TYR A 14 16.56 -1.14 13.88
N ASP A 15 15.24 -1.12 14.01
CA ASP A 15 14.40 -2.27 13.75
C ASP A 15 13.72 -2.12 12.38
N LEU A 16 13.68 -3.20 11.61
CA LEU A 16 13.01 -3.26 10.31
C LEU A 16 11.78 -4.14 10.41
N PHE A 17 10.66 -3.59 9.98
CA PHE A 17 9.41 -4.31 9.86
C PHE A 17 8.95 -4.30 8.40
N TYR A 18 8.46 -5.41 7.94
CA TYR A 18 7.94 -5.56 6.58
C TYR A 18 6.42 -5.77 6.65
N ALA A 19 5.67 -4.84 6.11
CA ALA A 19 4.22 -5.00 5.93
C ALA A 19 3.97 -5.95 4.75
N SER A 20 4.19 -7.23 4.96
CA SER A 20 4.20 -8.26 3.92
C SER A 20 2.85 -8.95 3.69
N VAL A 21 1.84 -8.59 4.50
CA VAL A 21 0.51 -9.19 4.41
C VAL A 21 -0.54 -8.12 4.14
N PRO A 22 -1.33 -8.25 3.05
CA PRO A 22 -2.53 -7.44 2.85
C PRO A 22 -3.65 -7.98 3.76
N TYR A 23 -3.70 -7.47 4.98
CA TYR A 23 -4.57 -7.99 6.03
C TYR A 23 -6.06 -7.75 5.76
N GLU A 24 -6.39 -6.54 5.29
CA GLU A 24 -7.75 -6.14 4.94
C GLU A 24 -7.70 -5.39 3.61
N ILE A 25 -8.63 -5.69 2.73
CA ILE A 25 -8.72 -5.09 1.41
C ILE A 25 -10.12 -4.54 1.23
N ASP A 26 -10.24 -3.22 1.16
CA ASP A 26 -11.48 -2.51 0.89
C ASP A 26 -11.50 -2.03 -0.56
N VAL A 27 -12.50 -2.46 -1.31
CA VAL A 27 -12.69 -2.09 -2.72
C VAL A 27 -13.81 -1.09 -2.82
N SER A 28 -13.50 0.11 -3.29
CA SER A 28 -14.49 1.13 -3.65
C SER A 28 -14.64 1.22 -5.17
N GLU A 29 -15.56 2.06 -5.65
CA GLU A 29 -15.87 2.18 -7.08
C GLU A 29 -14.64 2.57 -7.93
N HIS A 30 -13.72 3.38 -7.38
CA HIS A 30 -12.58 3.94 -8.14
C HIS A 30 -11.24 3.81 -7.42
N ALA A 31 -11.18 3.08 -6.31
CA ALA A 31 -9.97 2.93 -5.52
C ALA A 31 -9.96 1.63 -4.72
N ILE A 32 -8.77 1.18 -4.36
CA ILE A 32 -8.58 0.07 -3.44
C ILE A 32 -7.76 0.59 -2.25
N HIS A 33 -8.22 0.31 -1.05
CA HIS A 33 -7.49 0.55 0.20
C HIS A 33 -7.07 -0.79 0.79
N VAL A 34 -5.83 -0.89 1.20
CA VAL A 34 -5.27 -2.09 1.82
C VAL A 34 -4.66 -1.74 3.17
N LEU A 35 -5.10 -2.43 4.19
CA LEU A 35 -4.45 -2.42 5.49
C LEU A 35 -3.35 -3.48 5.49
N ALA A 36 -2.10 -3.05 5.46
CA ALA A 36 -0.96 -3.94 5.36
C ALA A 36 -0.24 -4.10 6.69
N THR A 37 0.05 -5.36 7.05
CA THR A 37 0.70 -5.72 8.30
C THR A 37 1.90 -6.63 8.07
N GLN A 38 2.69 -6.86 9.10
CA GLN A 38 3.62 -7.98 9.14
C GLN A 38 2.86 -9.31 9.23
N VAL A 39 3.55 -10.41 8.97
CA VAL A 39 3.00 -11.75 9.22
C VAL A 39 2.70 -11.90 10.72
N LEU A 40 1.47 -12.25 11.04
CA LEU A 40 1.00 -12.46 12.41
C LEU A 40 1.02 -13.97 12.70
N ASN A 41 2.03 -14.44 13.40
CA ASN A 41 2.18 -15.84 13.80
C ASN A 41 1.62 -16.13 15.20
N SER A 42 1.52 -15.10 16.02
CA SER A 42 1.05 -15.21 17.40
C SER A 42 0.24 -13.98 17.81
N ARG A 43 -0.49 -14.12 18.91
CA ARG A 43 -1.26 -13.00 19.48
C ARG A 43 -0.37 -11.81 19.90
N GLY A 44 0.89 -12.06 20.25
CA GLY A 44 1.84 -11.01 20.60
C GLY A 44 2.27 -10.16 19.43
N ASP A 45 2.25 -10.71 18.21
CA ASP A 45 2.69 -10.01 17.00
C ASP A 45 1.77 -8.86 16.62
N THR A 46 0.51 -8.88 17.07
CA THR A 46 -0.45 -7.80 16.82
C THR A 46 -0.07 -6.49 17.52
N LEU A 47 0.78 -6.54 18.52
CA LEU A 47 1.18 -5.38 19.32
C LEU A 47 2.52 -4.78 18.92
N GLN A 48 3.29 -5.42 18.06
CA GLN A 48 4.69 -5.06 17.83
C GLN A 48 5.00 -4.59 16.41
N GLY A 49 4.09 -4.66 15.48
CA GLY A 49 4.34 -4.29 14.09
C GLY A 49 3.62 -3.03 13.63
N PRO A 50 4.16 -2.32 12.65
CA PRO A 50 3.46 -1.23 12.01
C PRO A 50 2.31 -1.77 11.18
N VAL A 51 1.23 -0.98 11.17
CA VAL A 51 0.15 -1.11 10.20
C VAL A 51 0.30 0.02 9.20
N LEU A 52 0.27 -0.31 7.93
CA LEU A 52 0.35 0.65 6.84
C LEU A 52 -0.99 0.73 6.11
N ASP A 53 -1.46 1.94 5.88
CA ASP A 53 -2.54 2.20 4.94
C ASP A 53 -1.95 2.36 3.54
N VAL A 54 -2.34 1.50 2.61
CA VAL A 54 -1.91 1.54 1.21
C VAL A 54 -3.10 1.80 0.32
N TYR A 55 -3.06 2.89 -0.43
CA TYR A 55 -4.12 3.30 -1.34
C TYR A 55 -3.68 3.15 -2.78
N PHE A 56 -4.50 2.46 -3.57
CA PHE A 56 -4.36 2.37 -5.02
C PHE A 56 -5.46 3.18 -5.67
N SER A 57 -5.08 4.11 -6.51
CA SER A 57 -6.00 4.99 -7.25
C SER A 57 -5.42 5.34 -8.62
N SER A 58 -6.21 6.03 -9.43
CA SER A 58 -5.74 6.52 -10.72
C SER A 58 -6.42 7.85 -11.05
N ASP A 59 -5.62 8.86 -11.26
CA ASP A 59 -6.05 10.20 -11.67
C ASP A 59 -5.86 10.44 -13.17
N LEU A 60 -5.11 9.55 -13.85
CA LEU A 60 -4.78 9.60 -15.27
C LEU A 60 -4.91 8.22 -15.90
N GLU A 61 -5.40 8.16 -17.13
CA GLU A 61 -5.45 6.90 -17.88
C GLU A 61 -4.05 6.26 -18.01
N ASN A 62 -3.98 4.95 -17.86
CA ASN A 62 -2.76 4.14 -17.92
C ASN A 62 -1.76 4.41 -16.76
N THR A 63 -2.20 5.06 -15.69
CA THR A 63 -1.34 5.38 -14.53
C THR A 63 -1.96 4.86 -13.25
N ILE A 64 -1.21 4.14 -12.44
CA ILE A 64 -1.61 3.73 -11.10
C ILE A 64 -0.82 4.55 -10.08
N ARG A 65 -1.53 5.17 -9.16
CA ARG A 65 -0.97 5.87 -8.02
C ARG A 65 -1.01 4.96 -6.80
N VAL A 66 0.14 4.75 -6.18
CA VAL A 66 0.24 4.04 -4.90
C VAL A 66 0.65 5.04 -3.82
N LYS A 67 -0.20 5.19 -2.80
CA LYS A 67 0.04 6.05 -1.66
C LYS A 67 0.14 5.19 -0.41
N VAL A 68 1.23 5.32 0.35
CA VAL A 68 1.43 4.60 1.61
C VAL A 68 1.44 5.60 2.76
N GLU A 69 0.62 5.35 3.77
CA GLU A 69 0.58 6.13 5.00
C GLU A 69 0.92 5.22 6.18
N HIS A 70 1.96 5.60 6.93
CA HIS A 70 2.38 4.87 8.13
C HIS A 70 1.78 5.49 9.40
N TYR A 71 1.70 6.83 9.45
CA TYR A 71 1.26 7.55 10.64
C TYR A 71 0.62 8.88 10.28
N ARG A 72 -0.57 9.12 10.82
CA ARG A 72 -1.35 10.34 10.60
C ARG A 72 -1.33 11.33 11.77
N GLY A 73 -0.38 11.24 12.69
CA GLY A 73 -0.34 12.12 13.86
C GLY A 73 -0.16 13.61 13.53
N ALA A 74 0.18 14.41 14.54
CA ALA A 74 0.30 15.88 14.46
C ALA A 74 1.49 16.38 13.62
N ARG A 75 2.09 15.56 12.76
CA ARG A 75 3.15 16.01 11.86
C ARG A 75 2.58 16.98 10.83
N LYS A 76 3.32 18.07 10.61
CA LYS A 76 3.04 18.98 9.49
C LYS A 76 3.05 18.17 8.20
N LYS A 77 2.07 18.42 7.35
CA LYS A 77 2.05 17.86 6.00
C LYS A 77 3.38 18.18 5.30
N GLY A 78 3.90 17.22 4.55
CA GLY A 78 5.05 17.43 3.68
C GLY A 78 4.72 18.40 2.54
N PRO A 79 5.66 18.62 1.61
CA PRO A 79 5.42 19.46 0.46
C PRO A 79 4.22 18.92 -0.34
N GLU A 80 3.32 19.84 -0.70
CA GLU A 80 2.17 19.52 -1.55
C GLU A 80 2.53 19.90 -3.00
N TYR A 81 2.38 18.92 -3.89
CA TYR A 81 2.55 19.13 -5.33
C TYR A 81 1.18 19.17 -5.99
N GLN A 82 1.04 20.06 -6.97
CA GLN A 82 -0.15 20.08 -7.80
C GLN A 82 -0.18 18.82 -8.68
N LEU A 83 -1.21 18.01 -8.50
CA LEU A 83 -1.47 16.85 -9.34
C LEU A 83 -2.54 17.23 -10.37
N TYR A 84 -2.29 16.93 -11.63
CA TYR A 84 -3.23 17.17 -12.71
C TYR A 84 -3.99 15.87 -12.97
N ALA A 85 -5.27 15.85 -12.61
CA ALA A 85 -6.16 14.77 -12.95
C ALA A 85 -6.67 14.95 -14.38
N GLN A 86 -6.95 13.85 -15.06
CA GLN A 86 -7.60 13.86 -16.37
C GLN A 86 -9.10 14.03 -16.18
N GLU A 87 -9.67 15.11 -16.69
CA GLU A 87 -11.12 15.34 -16.60
C GLU A 87 -11.92 14.21 -17.27
N GLY A 88 -12.95 13.75 -16.58
CA GLY A 88 -13.84 12.70 -17.07
C GLY A 88 -13.26 11.29 -17.05
N PHE A 89 -12.03 11.11 -16.52
CA PHE A 89 -11.45 9.78 -16.35
C PHE A 89 -11.76 9.26 -14.95
N ALA A 90 -12.16 8.00 -14.87
CA ALA A 90 -12.27 7.23 -13.63
C ALA A 90 -11.80 5.80 -13.88
N PRO A 91 -10.98 5.22 -13.01
CA PRO A 91 -10.60 3.82 -13.09
C PRO A 91 -11.81 2.95 -12.73
N THR A 92 -11.73 1.67 -13.08
CA THR A 92 -12.70 0.66 -12.65
C THR A 92 -12.06 -0.30 -11.67
N THR A 93 -12.84 -0.82 -10.75
CA THR A 93 -12.41 -1.82 -9.79
C THR A 93 -13.19 -3.10 -9.97
N MET A 94 -12.56 -4.22 -9.62
CA MET A 94 -13.18 -5.54 -9.60
C MET A 94 -12.69 -6.29 -8.38
N GLU A 95 -13.56 -7.08 -7.78
CA GLU A 95 -13.24 -7.91 -6.63
C GLU A 95 -13.72 -9.35 -6.87
N THR A 96 -12.85 -10.30 -6.54
CA THR A 96 -13.13 -11.73 -6.54
C THR A 96 -12.76 -12.34 -5.19
N ASP A 97 -13.00 -13.61 -5.01
CA ASP A 97 -12.58 -14.32 -3.80
C ASP A 97 -11.04 -14.40 -3.67
N GLU A 98 -10.32 -14.34 -4.80
CA GLU A 98 -8.88 -14.51 -4.85
C GLU A 98 -8.10 -13.18 -4.87
N TYR A 99 -8.68 -12.12 -5.44
CA TYR A 99 -7.99 -10.84 -5.61
C TYR A 99 -8.94 -9.66 -5.75
N ALA A 100 -8.40 -8.47 -5.51
CA ALA A 100 -8.97 -7.18 -5.91
C ALA A 100 -8.14 -6.58 -7.04
N GLU A 101 -8.77 -5.95 -8.02
CA GLU A 101 -8.11 -5.37 -9.19
C GLU A 101 -8.58 -3.93 -9.43
N LEU A 102 -7.64 -3.04 -9.72
CA LEU A 102 -7.90 -1.68 -10.21
C LEU A 102 -7.36 -1.57 -11.64
N ILE A 103 -8.19 -1.11 -12.54
CA ILE A 103 -7.90 -1.00 -13.98
C ILE A 103 -7.93 0.47 -14.40
N SER A 104 -6.83 0.92 -15.00
CA SER A 104 -6.66 2.26 -15.54
C SER A 104 -6.17 2.14 -16.99
N GLY A 105 -7.11 2.18 -17.95
CA GLY A 105 -6.79 1.96 -19.36
C GLY A 105 -6.14 0.60 -19.61
N LYS A 106 -4.89 0.61 -20.07
CA LYS A 106 -4.10 -0.62 -20.31
C LYS A 106 -3.32 -1.10 -19.10
N THR A 107 -3.22 -0.27 -18.05
CA THR A 107 -2.50 -0.59 -16.83
C THR A 107 -3.45 -1.14 -15.77
N ARG A 108 -3.05 -2.17 -15.10
CA ARG A 108 -3.82 -2.75 -14.00
C ARG A 108 -2.92 -3.10 -12.82
N VAL A 109 -3.46 -3.02 -11.64
CA VAL A 109 -2.87 -3.57 -10.43
C VAL A 109 -3.82 -4.61 -9.85
N ARG A 110 -3.29 -5.74 -9.47
CA ARG A 110 -4.04 -6.84 -8.87
C ARG A 110 -3.42 -7.17 -7.53
N ILE A 111 -4.22 -7.16 -6.49
CA ILE A 111 -3.81 -7.45 -5.12
C ILE A 111 -4.43 -8.78 -4.74
N HIS A 112 -3.61 -9.81 -4.56
CA HIS A 112 -4.08 -11.11 -4.16
C HIS A 112 -4.44 -11.13 -2.68
N LYS A 113 -5.56 -11.77 -2.37
CA LYS A 113 -6.02 -12.03 -1.01
C LYS A 113 -5.24 -13.22 -0.45
N GLY A 114 -4.47 -13.02 0.59
CA GLY A 114 -3.65 -14.08 1.18
C GLY A 114 -2.61 -13.57 2.17
N ASN A 115 -1.66 -14.42 2.50
CA ASN A 115 -0.67 -14.13 3.53
C ASN A 115 0.62 -13.49 2.99
N ALA A 116 0.63 -13.03 1.74
CA ALA A 116 1.76 -12.35 1.14
C ALA A 116 1.28 -11.40 0.03
N TRP A 117 2.03 -10.31 -0.18
CA TRP A 117 1.82 -9.42 -1.31
C TRP A 117 2.13 -10.14 -2.62
N LEU A 118 1.15 -10.18 -3.50
CA LEU A 118 1.31 -10.45 -4.93
C LEU A 118 0.58 -9.32 -5.68
N ILE A 119 1.33 -8.52 -6.42
CA ILE A 119 0.83 -7.39 -7.19
C ILE A 119 1.10 -7.63 -8.67
#